data_59c0acf587dd0859958a0dad7b3fc37a
#
_entry.id   59c0acf587dd0859958a0dad7b3fc37a
#
_cell.length_a   1.000
_cell.length_b   1.000
_cell.length_c   1.000
_cell.angle_alpha   90.00
_cell.angle_beta   90.00
_cell.angle_gamma   90.00
#
_symmetry.space_group_name_H-M   'P 1'
#
loop_
_entity.id
_entity.type
_entity.pdbx_description
1 polymer ?
#
loop_
_entity_poly.entity_id
_entity_poly.type
_entity_poly.pdbx_seq_one_letter_code
_entity_poly.pdbx_strand_id
1 'polypeptide(L)'
;MSDVTPFPFAEVQDLKDRWPDMPAGSDAHALTLLEDASQFILDIVPSAATATPATRRRVVCAVVRRAMEASASEYTGLENIQATTGPFTFGGRPSNPHGDFYLTSQEKKALGSGRQRAFGVQVGGSSHTRHLPWCNLSWGAADCSCGADIAGEPIYELG
;
A
#
# COMPACT_ATOMS: atom_id res chain seq x y z
N MET A 1 -0.72 19.45 20.32
CA MET A 1 -1.88 18.61 20.64
C MET A 1 -1.68 17.31 19.90
N SER A 2 -1.31 16.25 20.63
CA SER A 2 -1.13 14.92 20.03
C SER A 2 -2.52 14.41 19.68
N ASP A 3 -2.80 14.35 18.39
CA ASP A 3 -4.02 13.76 17.85
C ASP A 3 -3.95 12.25 18.12
N VAL A 4 -4.50 11.83 19.27
CA VAL A 4 -4.57 10.41 19.61
C VAL A 4 -5.49 9.77 18.61
N THR A 5 -4.89 9.03 17.70
CA THR A 5 -5.62 8.23 16.71
C THR A 5 -6.62 7.34 17.44
N PRO A 6 -7.93 7.49 17.23
CA PRO A 6 -8.90 6.61 17.87
C PRO A 6 -8.69 5.19 17.42
N PHE A 7 -8.67 4.25 18.33
CA PHE A 7 -8.58 2.83 18.10
C PHE A 7 -9.77 2.13 18.78
N PRO A 8 -10.50 1.25 18.09
CA PRO A 8 -10.37 0.88 16.67
C PRO A 8 -10.69 2.04 15.70
N PHE A 9 -10.32 1.92 14.42
CA PHE A 9 -10.50 2.97 13.41
C PHE A 9 -11.96 3.29 13.06
N ALA A 10 -12.89 2.44 13.44
CA ALA A 10 -14.33 2.62 13.24
C ALA A 10 -15.11 1.94 14.36
N GLU A 11 -16.33 2.42 14.59
CA GLU A 11 -17.29 1.83 15.48
C GLU A 11 -18.27 0.91 14.73
N VAL A 12 -18.99 0.06 15.46
CA VAL A 12 -20.01 -0.82 14.88
C VAL A 12 -21.10 -0.02 14.16
N GLN A 13 -21.43 1.18 14.64
CA GLN A 13 -22.38 2.05 13.97
C GLN A 13 -21.88 2.52 12.60
N ASP A 14 -20.59 2.83 12.49
CA ASP A 14 -19.98 3.17 11.19
C ASP A 14 -20.07 2.02 10.17
N LEU A 15 -20.00 0.77 10.64
CA LEU A 15 -20.16 -0.41 9.81
C LEU A 15 -21.62 -0.57 9.37
N LYS A 16 -22.58 -0.44 10.30
CA LYS A 16 -24.03 -0.51 10.01
C LYS A 16 -24.47 0.54 9.00
N ASP A 17 -23.95 1.77 9.12
CA ASP A 17 -24.27 2.86 8.19
C ASP A 17 -23.82 2.55 6.75
N ARG A 18 -22.80 1.71 6.58
CA ARG A 18 -22.25 1.31 5.28
C ARG A 18 -22.72 -0.05 4.81
N TRP A 19 -23.34 -0.82 5.70
CA TRP A 19 -23.86 -2.15 5.43
C TRP A 19 -25.22 -2.35 6.07
N PRO A 20 -26.29 -1.81 5.46
CA PRO A 20 -27.66 -1.92 5.99
C PRO A 20 -28.14 -3.38 6.22
N ASP A 21 -27.63 -4.30 5.40
CA ASP A 21 -27.98 -5.73 5.46
C ASP A 21 -27.08 -6.53 6.44
N MET A 22 -26.44 -5.87 7.38
CA MET A 22 -25.61 -6.53 8.39
C MET A 22 -26.48 -7.51 9.23
N PRO A 23 -26.02 -8.76 9.44
CA PRO A 23 -26.77 -9.76 10.21
C PRO A 23 -27.11 -9.26 11.61
N ALA A 24 -28.37 -9.39 12.00
CA ALA A 24 -28.82 -8.96 13.33
C ALA A 24 -28.11 -9.78 14.44
N GLY A 25 -27.72 -9.11 15.53
CA GLY A 25 -27.05 -9.77 16.66
C GLY A 25 -25.56 -10.00 16.49
N SER A 26 -24.94 -9.59 15.38
CA SER A 26 -23.51 -9.74 15.13
C SER A 26 -22.65 -8.60 15.68
N ASP A 27 -23.21 -7.69 16.46
CA ASP A 27 -22.54 -6.46 16.94
C ASP A 27 -21.26 -6.75 17.73
N ALA A 28 -21.31 -7.71 18.65
CA ALA A 28 -20.13 -8.07 19.46
C ALA A 28 -19.02 -8.66 18.61
N HIS A 29 -19.38 -9.53 17.66
CA HIS A 29 -18.43 -10.11 16.70
C HIS A 29 -17.84 -9.04 15.77
N ALA A 30 -18.68 -8.13 15.27
CA ALA A 30 -18.23 -7.02 14.44
C ALA A 30 -17.27 -6.10 15.17
N LEU A 31 -17.47 -5.83 16.46
CA LEU A 31 -16.55 -5.05 17.27
C LEU A 31 -15.16 -5.69 17.33
N THR A 32 -15.10 -6.98 17.65
CA THR A 32 -13.84 -7.74 17.67
C THR A 32 -13.15 -7.70 16.32
N LEU A 33 -13.89 -7.91 15.23
CA LEU A 33 -13.32 -7.84 13.88
C LEU A 33 -12.83 -6.43 13.50
N LEU A 34 -13.48 -5.36 13.99
CA LEU A 34 -13.03 -3.99 13.78
C LEU A 34 -11.70 -3.70 14.50
N GLU A 35 -11.52 -4.24 15.70
CA GLU A 35 -10.26 -4.16 16.44
C GLU A 35 -9.15 -4.92 15.72
N ASP A 36 -9.38 -6.17 15.37
CA ASP A 36 -8.43 -7.04 14.67
C ASP A 36 -8.05 -6.47 13.28
N ALA A 37 -9.04 -6.01 12.51
CA ALA A 37 -8.81 -5.41 11.20
C ALA A 37 -8.06 -4.07 11.30
N SER A 38 -8.29 -3.29 12.37
CA SER A 38 -7.54 -2.05 12.60
C SER A 38 -6.08 -2.34 12.87
N GLN A 39 -5.79 -3.35 13.69
CA GLN A 39 -4.42 -3.81 13.94
C GLN A 39 -3.77 -4.37 12.68
N PHE A 40 -4.47 -5.25 11.95
CA PHE A 40 -3.99 -5.79 10.68
C PHE A 40 -3.62 -4.69 9.66
N ILE A 41 -4.42 -3.63 9.58
CA ILE A 41 -4.14 -2.49 8.69
C ILE A 41 -2.84 -1.80 9.10
N LEU A 42 -2.57 -1.62 10.39
CA LEU A 42 -1.33 -1.01 10.88
C LEU A 42 -0.11 -1.89 10.61
N ASP A 43 -0.25 -3.20 10.74
CA ASP A 43 0.83 -4.16 10.53
C ASP A 43 1.24 -4.23 9.05
N ILE A 44 0.25 -4.22 8.14
CA ILE A 44 0.52 -4.28 6.69
C ILE A 44 0.89 -2.91 6.11
N VAL A 45 0.29 -1.84 6.63
CA VAL A 45 0.47 -0.47 6.13
C VAL A 45 0.72 0.49 7.29
N PRO A 46 1.93 0.57 7.84
CA PRO A 46 2.25 1.46 8.97
C PRO A 46 1.92 2.93 8.71
N SER A 47 1.96 3.36 7.44
CA SER A 47 1.55 4.72 7.03
C SER A 47 0.07 5.02 7.28
N ALA A 48 -0.76 3.99 7.53
CA ALA A 48 -2.16 4.17 7.88
C ALA A 48 -2.35 4.99 9.16
N ALA A 49 -1.38 4.98 10.08
CA ALA A 49 -1.40 5.81 11.28
C ALA A 49 -1.53 7.31 10.96
N THR A 50 -0.98 7.76 9.84
CA THR A 50 -1.00 9.16 9.38
C THR A 50 -2.08 9.44 8.35
N ALA A 51 -2.82 8.43 7.90
CA ALA A 51 -3.94 8.61 6.97
C ALA A 51 -5.11 9.35 7.64
N THR A 52 -5.95 9.99 6.84
CA THR A 52 -7.11 10.70 7.40
C THR A 52 -8.07 9.74 8.13
N PRO A 53 -8.70 10.16 9.23
CA PRO A 53 -9.64 9.32 9.98
C PRO A 53 -10.76 8.76 9.10
N ALA A 54 -11.27 9.57 8.16
CA ALA A 54 -12.31 9.15 7.21
C ALA A 54 -11.84 8.01 6.30
N THR A 55 -10.58 8.06 5.82
CA THR A 55 -10.01 7.00 4.98
C THR A 55 -9.83 5.71 5.77
N ARG A 56 -9.28 5.78 6.99
CA ARG A 56 -9.11 4.62 7.87
C ARG A 56 -10.44 3.96 8.16
N ARG A 57 -11.45 4.74 8.56
CA ARG A 57 -12.80 4.27 8.84
C ARG A 57 -13.42 3.57 7.64
N ARG A 58 -13.33 4.16 6.47
CA ARG A 58 -13.84 3.56 5.24
C ARG A 58 -13.17 2.22 4.91
N VAL A 59 -11.85 2.15 5.05
CA VAL A 59 -11.09 0.95 4.69
C VAL A 59 -11.35 -0.18 5.69
N VAL A 60 -11.33 0.11 7.00
CA VAL A 60 -11.58 -0.93 8.01
C VAL A 60 -12.99 -1.52 7.88
N CYS A 61 -14.00 -0.68 7.67
CA CYS A 61 -15.37 -1.17 7.44
C CYS A 61 -15.46 -2.06 6.18
N ALA A 62 -14.76 -1.70 5.11
CA ALA A 62 -14.74 -2.53 3.89
C ALA A 62 -14.04 -3.88 4.11
N VAL A 63 -12.94 -3.92 4.88
CA VAL A 63 -12.22 -5.14 5.23
C VAL A 63 -13.11 -6.06 6.08
N VAL A 64 -13.70 -5.53 7.14
CA VAL A 64 -14.57 -6.31 8.06
C VAL A 64 -15.80 -6.83 7.33
N ARG A 65 -16.45 -5.99 6.52
CA ARG A 65 -17.60 -6.44 5.72
C ARG A 65 -17.22 -7.64 4.84
N ARG A 66 -16.13 -7.57 4.10
CA ARG A 66 -15.66 -8.68 3.25
C ARG A 66 -15.39 -9.96 4.03
N ALA A 67 -14.78 -9.85 5.21
CA ALA A 67 -14.51 -11.00 6.07
C ALA A 67 -15.81 -11.64 6.59
N MET A 68 -16.75 -10.83 7.03
CA MET A 68 -18.06 -11.33 7.51
C MET A 68 -18.89 -11.94 6.37
N GLU A 69 -18.92 -11.33 5.20
CA GLU A 69 -19.61 -11.88 4.03
C GLU A 69 -18.99 -13.23 3.58
N ALA A 70 -17.65 -13.31 3.61
CA ALA A 70 -16.96 -14.55 3.26
C ALA A 70 -17.21 -15.66 4.29
N SER A 71 -17.17 -15.36 5.58
CA SER A 71 -17.44 -16.34 6.65
C SER A 71 -18.88 -16.82 6.68
N ALA A 72 -19.83 -15.99 6.24
CA ALA A 72 -21.25 -16.36 6.12
C ALA A 72 -21.58 -17.11 4.81
N SER A 73 -20.64 -17.21 3.89
CA SER A 73 -20.84 -17.88 2.60
C SER A 73 -20.85 -19.39 2.75
N GLU A 74 -21.77 -20.08 2.07
CA GLU A 74 -21.79 -21.56 1.95
C GLU A 74 -20.52 -22.12 1.26
N TYR A 75 -19.74 -21.26 0.62
CA TYR A 75 -18.52 -21.61 -0.11
C TYR A 75 -17.24 -21.33 0.69
N THR A 76 -17.36 -21.09 1.99
CA THR A 76 -16.21 -20.85 2.86
C THR A 76 -15.27 -22.06 2.84
N GLY A 77 -13.97 -21.81 2.58
CA GLY A 77 -12.95 -22.85 2.47
C GLY A 77 -12.85 -23.53 1.10
N LEU A 78 -13.71 -23.20 0.14
CA LEU A 78 -13.65 -23.76 -1.22
C LEU A 78 -12.89 -22.82 -2.16
N GLU A 79 -11.79 -23.28 -2.72
CA GLU A 79 -11.03 -22.51 -3.71
C GLU A 79 -11.67 -22.48 -5.09
N ASN A 80 -12.53 -23.44 -5.40
CA ASN A 80 -13.14 -23.59 -6.72
C ASN A 80 -14.57 -24.14 -6.58
N ILE A 81 -15.51 -23.49 -7.22
CA ILE A 81 -16.93 -23.88 -7.22
C ILE A 81 -17.28 -24.27 -8.65
N GLN A 82 -17.84 -25.47 -8.82
CA GLN A 82 -18.42 -25.89 -10.08
C GLN A 82 -19.84 -26.40 -9.83
N ALA A 83 -20.82 -25.78 -10.48
CA ALA A 83 -22.19 -26.22 -10.47
C ALA A 83 -22.63 -26.57 -11.89
N THR A 84 -23.19 -27.76 -12.08
CA THR A 84 -23.71 -28.22 -13.37
C THR A 84 -25.22 -28.35 -13.27
N THR A 85 -25.92 -27.62 -14.13
CA THR A 85 -27.39 -27.71 -14.23
C THR A 85 -27.74 -28.04 -15.67
N GLY A 86 -28.05 -29.32 -15.94
CA GLY A 86 -28.28 -29.81 -17.29
C GLY A 86 -27.05 -29.66 -18.19
N PRO A 87 -27.17 -29.07 -19.39
CA PRO A 87 -26.05 -28.88 -20.29
C PRO A 87 -25.13 -27.71 -19.94
N PHE A 88 -25.44 -26.94 -18.87
CA PHE A 88 -24.70 -25.75 -18.47
C PHE A 88 -23.83 -26.03 -17.26
N THR A 89 -22.54 -25.72 -17.36
CA THR A 89 -21.58 -25.74 -16.26
C THR A 89 -21.22 -24.32 -15.87
N PHE A 90 -21.44 -23.98 -14.62
CA PHE A 90 -21.03 -22.70 -14.06
C PHE A 90 -19.83 -22.92 -13.13
N GLY A 91 -18.75 -22.20 -13.35
CA GLY A 91 -17.55 -22.26 -12.52
C GLY A 91 -17.19 -20.90 -12.00
N GLY A 92 -16.81 -20.81 -10.72
CA GLY A 92 -16.36 -19.58 -10.08
C GLY A 92 -15.27 -19.82 -9.05
N ARG A 93 -14.44 -18.80 -8.82
CA ARG A 93 -13.48 -18.77 -7.71
C ARG A 93 -13.92 -17.70 -6.73
N PRO A 94 -14.17 -18.04 -5.46
CA PRO A 94 -14.36 -17.04 -4.42
C PRO A 94 -13.14 -16.14 -4.29
N SER A 95 -13.34 -14.85 -4.15
CA SER A 95 -12.23 -13.89 -4.01
C SER A 95 -11.53 -13.96 -2.65
N ASN A 96 -12.21 -14.52 -1.65
CA ASN A 96 -11.69 -14.71 -0.29
C ASN A 96 -12.26 -16.00 0.31
N PRO A 97 -11.76 -17.18 -0.08
CA PRO A 97 -12.34 -18.46 0.33
C PRO A 97 -12.23 -18.73 1.83
N HIS A 98 -11.24 -18.16 2.51
CA HIS A 98 -10.97 -18.41 3.94
C HIS A 98 -11.55 -17.33 4.85
N GLY A 99 -12.11 -16.24 4.32
CA GLY A 99 -12.61 -15.13 5.13
C GLY A 99 -11.53 -14.28 5.77
N ASP A 100 -10.27 -14.43 5.35
CA ASP A 100 -9.14 -13.70 5.89
C ASP A 100 -9.23 -12.18 5.58
N PHE A 101 -8.61 -11.39 6.45
CA PHE A 101 -8.47 -9.97 6.17
C PHE A 101 -7.52 -9.76 5.00
N TYR A 102 -7.94 -8.97 4.02
CA TYR A 102 -7.06 -8.54 2.95
C TYR A 102 -7.30 -7.08 2.56
N LEU A 103 -6.25 -6.44 2.07
CA LEU A 103 -6.28 -5.08 1.57
C LEU A 103 -6.06 -5.08 0.06
N THR A 104 -6.96 -4.43 -0.66
CA THR A 104 -6.78 -4.19 -2.10
C THR A 104 -5.65 -3.20 -2.36
N SER A 105 -5.08 -3.22 -3.56
CA SER A 105 -4.02 -2.28 -3.95
C SER A 105 -4.49 -0.82 -3.87
N GLN A 106 -5.76 -0.55 -4.12
CA GLN A 106 -6.33 0.79 -4.00
C GLN A 106 -6.43 1.25 -2.54
N GLU A 107 -6.84 0.36 -1.63
CA GLU A 107 -6.91 0.64 -0.21
C GLU A 107 -5.52 0.89 0.38
N LYS A 108 -4.53 0.07 0.01
CA LYS A 108 -3.13 0.28 0.40
C LYS A 108 -2.63 1.66 -0.05
N LYS A 109 -2.90 2.05 -1.30
CA LYS A 109 -2.55 3.39 -1.82
C LYS A 109 -3.26 4.51 -1.06
N ALA A 110 -4.56 4.34 -0.76
CA ALA A 110 -5.34 5.32 -0.01
C ALA A 110 -4.80 5.52 1.42
N LEU A 111 -4.28 4.46 2.05
CA LEU A 111 -3.63 4.50 3.36
C LEU A 111 -2.18 5.02 3.31
N GLY A 112 -1.69 5.40 2.14
CA GLY A 112 -0.36 5.97 1.96
C GLY A 112 0.75 4.97 1.65
N SER A 113 0.42 3.69 1.48
CA SER A 113 1.37 2.70 0.98
C SER A 113 1.71 2.95 -0.48
N GLY A 114 2.98 2.77 -0.84
CA GLY A 114 3.40 2.86 -2.24
C GLY A 114 3.52 4.28 -2.79
N ARG A 115 3.60 5.31 -1.95
CA ARG A 115 4.09 6.61 -2.41
C ARG A 115 5.52 6.42 -2.88
N GLN A 116 5.71 6.46 -4.18
CA GLN A 116 7.04 6.49 -4.77
C GLN A 116 7.77 7.72 -4.22
N ARG A 117 8.76 7.49 -3.37
CA ARG A 117 9.72 8.51 -2.99
C ARG A 117 10.87 8.39 -3.98
N ALA A 118 11.00 9.36 -4.85
CA ALA A 118 12.25 9.54 -5.57
C ALA A 118 13.32 9.89 -4.53
N PHE A 119 14.34 9.06 -4.41
CA PHE A 119 15.51 9.38 -3.62
C PHE A 119 16.67 9.57 -4.59
N GLY A 120 17.34 10.70 -4.50
CA GLY A 120 18.60 10.89 -5.17
C GLY A 120 19.69 10.24 -4.32
N VAL A 121 20.34 9.22 -4.85
CA VAL A 121 21.60 8.75 -4.29
C VAL A 121 22.71 9.55 -4.96
N GLN A 122 23.37 10.39 -4.19
CA GLN A 122 24.59 11.02 -4.64
C GLN A 122 25.68 9.95 -4.66
N VAL A 123 25.89 9.34 -5.82
CA VAL A 123 26.97 8.39 -6.04
C VAL A 123 28.23 9.20 -6.31
N GLY A 124 29.11 9.23 -5.35
CA GLY A 124 30.42 9.87 -5.48
C GLY A 124 30.58 11.10 -4.59
N GLY A 125 31.68 11.09 -3.88
CA GLY A 125 32.24 12.24 -3.22
C GLY A 125 31.92 12.34 -1.75
N SER A 126 32.78 11.74 -0.93
CA SER A 126 33.04 12.32 0.38
C SER A 126 33.32 13.82 0.19
N SER A 127 32.79 14.62 1.07
CA SER A 127 32.80 16.08 1.10
C SER A 127 34.22 16.73 1.10
N HIS A 128 35.26 15.99 0.74
CA HIS A 128 36.66 16.45 0.75
C HIS A 128 37.28 16.60 -0.62
N THR A 129 36.66 16.09 -1.70
CA THR A 129 37.18 16.35 -3.06
C THR A 129 36.41 17.51 -3.66
N ARG A 130 37.07 18.65 -3.78
CA ARG A 130 36.59 19.83 -4.53
C ARG A 130 36.47 19.55 -6.04
N HIS A 131 36.68 18.30 -6.44
CA HIS A 131 36.70 17.88 -7.84
C HIS A 131 35.49 17.00 -8.16
N LEU A 132 35.00 17.13 -9.38
CA LEU A 132 33.87 16.31 -9.88
C LEU A 132 34.33 14.85 -10.11
N PRO A 133 33.42 13.84 -10.03
CA PRO A 133 33.81 12.44 -10.19
C PRO A 133 34.50 12.09 -11.51
N TRP A 134 34.28 12.89 -12.53
CA TRP A 134 34.90 12.76 -13.86
C TRP A 134 36.13 13.64 -14.06
N CYS A 135 36.60 14.27 -13.01
CA CYS A 135 37.80 15.07 -13.08
C CYS A 135 39.03 14.23 -13.38
N ASN A 136 39.87 14.70 -14.29
CA ASN A 136 41.12 14.00 -14.66
C ASN A 136 42.05 13.73 -13.49
N LEU A 137 42.02 14.56 -12.43
CA LEU A 137 42.76 14.29 -11.20
C LEU A 137 42.34 12.98 -10.52
N SER A 138 41.07 12.56 -10.63
CA SER A 138 40.60 11.29 -10.09
C SER A 138 41.19 10.10 -10.84
N TRP A 139 41.77 10.32 -12.02
CA TRP A 139 42.38 9.32 -12.89
C TRP A 139 43.92 9.45 -12.98
N GLY A 140 44.50 10.25 -12.08
CA GLY A 140 45.96 10.38 -11.99
C GLY A 140 46.57 11.41 -12.91
N ALA A 141 45.80 12.29 -13.54
CA ALA A 141 46.31 13.41 -14.29
C ALA A 141 46.83 14.53 -13.35
N ALA A 142 47.75 15.35 -13.83
CA ALA A 142 48.31 16.46 -13.07
C ALA A 142 47.37 17.69 -13.03
N ASP A 143 46.42 17.79 -13.97
CA ASP A 143 45.55 18.94 -14.15
C ASP A 143 44.08 18.64 -13.88
N CYS A 144 43.37 19.62 -13.34
CA CYS A 144 41.96 19.53 -13.03
C CYS A 144 41.10 19.88 -14.26
N SER A 145 40.14 19.01 -14.59
CA SER A 145 39.16 19.22 -15.67
C SER A 145 37.76 19.59 -15.19
N CYS A 146 37.55 19.92 -13.91
CA CYS A 146 36.23 20.26 -13.38
C CYS A 146 35.58 21.51 -14.00
N GLY A 147 36.36 22.39 -14.57
CA GLY A 147 35.90 23.59 -15.25
C GLY A 147 35.82 23.46 -16.78
N ALA A 148 36.08 22.28 -17.33
CA ALA A 148 35.97 22.06 -18.76
C ALA A 148 34.48 21.81 -19.09
N ASP A 149 33.90 22.73 -19.82
CA ASP A 149 32.53 22.59 -20.36
C ASP A 149 32.61 21.83 -21.69
N ILE A 150 32.52 20.50 -21.60
CA ILE A 150 32.59 19.63 -22.78
C ILE A 150 31.33 19.77 -23.66
N ALA A 151 30.24 20.34 -23.14
CA ALA A 151 28.97 20.43 -23.83
C ALA A 151 28.87 21.62 -24.81
N GLY A 152 29.79 22.59 -24.74
CA GLY A 152 29.81 23.78 -25.60
C GLY A 152 30.96 23.83 -26.58
N GLU A 153 31.92 22.93 -26.49
CA GLU A 153 33.11 22.94 -27.34
C GLU A 153 32.96 21.94 -28.50
N PRO A 154 33.26 22.33 -29.75
CA PRO A 154 33.23 21.40 -30.87
C PRO A 154 34.33 20.35 -30.71
N ILE A 155 33.95 19.07 -30.86
CA ILE A 155 34.85 17.92 -30.70
C ILE A 155 35.94 17.89 -31.81
N TYR A 156 35.83 18.71 -32.85
CA TYR A 156 36.73 18.79 -33.96
C TYR A 156 37.16 20.26 -34.17
N GLU A 157 38.44 20.53 -34.04
CA GLU A 157 39.04 21.70 -34.68
C GLU A 157 39.12 21.42 -36.18
N LEU A 158 38.33 22.15 -36.97
CA LEU A 158 38.54 22.20 -38.43
C LEU A 158 39.79 23.02 -38.69
N GLY A 159 40.92 22.33 -38.92
CA GLY A 159 42.12 22.90 -39.39
C GLY A 159 42.02 23.38 -40.84
#